data_624844f16dd1e3f64b78b51621e749ec
#
_entry.id   624844f16dd1e3f64b78b51621e749ec
#
_cell.length_a   1.000
_cell.length_b   1.000
_cell.length_c   1.000
_cell.angle_alpha   90.00
_cell.angle_beta   90.00
_cell.angle_gamma   90.00
#
_symmetry.space_group_name_H-M   'P 1'
#
loop_
_entity.id
_entity.type
_entity.pdbx_description
1 polymer ?
#
loop_
_entity_poly.entity_id
_entity_poly.type
_entity_poly.pdbx_seq_one_letter_code
_entity_poly.pdbx_strand_id
1 'polypeptide(L)'
;GKSAKQLESVIYYENYLVINPGKSGYKRFELIDEEAFLELDQEFGYDAASQEEREEESYFQASMGGEAIKDALAEMDLLELKQELETISSTTKSKQKREDALKRLKVVKDFAQDRNNKPEWMIVSILPVMPPELRPLVPLEGGRFAASDLNDLYRRIIIRNNRLKQLMDILSLIHISEPTRLGAI
;
A
#
# COMPACT_ATOMS: atom_id res chain seq x y z
N GLY A 1 -5.12 -9.73 10.74
CA GLY A 1 -3.88 -9.32 10.10
C GLY A 1 -3.52 -10.19 8.93
N LYS A 2 -2.82 -9.65 7.97
CA LYS A 2 -2.36 -10.36 6.76
C LYS A 2 -0.99 -11.00 7.01
N SER A 3 -0.71 -12.13 6.36
CA SER A 3 0.62 -12.74 6.36
C SER A 3 1.59 -11.97 5.45
N ALA A 4 2.91 -12.17 5.63
CA ALA A 4 3.91 -11.54 4.77
C ALA A 4 3.68 -11.88 3.30
N LYS A 5 3.38 -13.14 2.97
CA LYS A 5 3.09 -13.58 1.60
C LYS A 5 1.88 -12.86 0.98
N GLN A 6 0.82 -12.63 1.78
CA GLN A 6 -0.35 -11.88 1.34
C GLN A 6 -0.06 -10.40 1.09
N LEU A 7 0.81 -9.78 1.89
CA LEU A 7 1.24 -8.40 1.65
C LEU A 7 2.16 -8.31 0.43
N GLU A 8 3.04 -9.28 0.24
CA GLU A 8 3.89 -9.37 -0.94
C GLU A 8 3.07 -9.42 -2.22
N SER A 9 1.99 -10.23 -2.28
CA SER A 9 1.15 -10.31 -3.48
C SER A 9 0.47 -8.98 -3.83
N VAL A 10 0.10 -8.17 -2.84
CA VAL A 10 -0.41 -6.80 -3.08
C VAL A 10 0.70 -5.88 -3.58
N ILE A 11 1.88 -5.90 -2.93
CA ILE A 11 3.02 -5.02 -3.28
C ILE A 11 3.54 -5.30 -4.69
N TYR A 12 3.54 -6.57 -5.11
CA TYR A 12 4.02 -6.99 -6.43
C TYR A 12 2.93 -7.03 -7.51
N TYR A 13 1.76 -6.44 -7.24
CA TYR A 13 0.66 -6.31 -8.20
C TYR A 13 0.08 -7.66 -8.69
N GLU A 14 0.04 -8.66 -7.80
CA GLU A 14 -0.58 -9.95 -8.07
C GLU A 14 -2.05 -10.00 -7.63
N ASN A 15 -2.38 -9.28 -6.53
CA ASN A 15 -3.73 -9.23 -5.95
C ASN A 15 -4.12 -7.80 -5.59
N TYR A 16 -5.43 -7.55 -5.65
CA TYR A 16 -6.04 -6.31 -5.17
C TYR A 16 -6.37 -6.40 -3.68
N LEU A 17 -6.26 -5.28 -3.00
CA LEU A 17 -6.70 -5.08 -1.63
C LEU A 17 -8.00 -4.28 -1.64
N VAL A 18 -9.08 -4.83 -1.09
CA VAL A 18 -10.36 -4.13 -0.97
C VAL A 18 -10.23 -3.03 0.09
N ILE A 19 -10.37 -1.79 -0.34
CA ILE A 19 -10.33 -0.60 0.53
C ILE A 19 -11.74 -0.31 1.04
N ASN A 20 -12.68 -0.13 0.11
CA ASN A 20 -14.08 0.02 0.42
C ASN A 20 -14.88 -1.13 -0.23
N PRO A 21 -15.58 -1.95 0.55
CA PRO A 21 -16.35 -3.06 -0.01
C PRO A 21 -17.66 -2.60 -0.68
N GLY A 22 -18.16 -1.40 -0.39
CA GLY A 22 -19.47 -0.97 -0.87
C GLY A 22 -20.55 -2.01 -0.60
N LYS A 23 -21.33 -2.37 -1.64
CA LYS A 23 -22.37 -3.40 -1.61
C LYS A 23 -21.90 -4.78 -2.08
N SER A 24 -20.62 -4.99 -2.33
CA SER A 24 -20.07 -6.21 -2.94
C SER A 24 -20.13 -7.47 -2.07
N GLY A 25 -20.43 -7.34 -0.77
CA GLY A 25 -20.46 -8.46 0.18
C GLY A 25 -19.06 -8.92 0.65
N TYR A 26 -17.99 -8.39 0.10
CA TYR A 26 -16.62 -8.63 0.58
C TYR A 26 -16.34 -7.86 1.87
N LYS A 27 -15.26 -8.23 2.54
CA LYS A 27 -14.81 -7.52 3.75
C LYS A 27 -13.72 -6.52 3.43
N ARG A 28 -13.68 -5.44 4.18
CA ARG A 28 -12.58 -4.49 4.12
C ARG A 28 -11.24 -5.18 4.33
N PHE A 29 -10.25 -4.80 3.53
CA PHE A 29 -8.91 -5.40 3.51
C PHE A 29 -8.86 -6.87 3.08
N GLU A 30 -9.87 -7.39 2.42
CA GLU A 30 -9.83 -8.70 1.78
C GLU A 30 -9.00 -8.64 0.50
N LEU A 31 -8.38 -9.77 0.13
CA LEU A 31 -7.60 -9.88 -1.09
C LEU A 31 -8.44 -10.55 -2.16
N ILE A 32 -8.43 -9.97 -3.33
CA ILE A 32 -9.13 -10.48 -4.52
C ILE A 32 -8.15 -10.53 -5.69
N ASP A 33 -8.40 -11.41 -6.64
CA ASP A 33 -7.69 -11.50 -7.89
C ASP A 33 -8.22 -10.47 -8.93
N GLU A 34 -7.57 -10.42 -10.08
CA GLU A 34 -7.94 -9.49 -11.14
C GLU A 34 -9.33 -9.78 -11.74
N GLU A 35 -9.69 -11.06 -11.86
CA GLU A 35 -10.99 -11.48 -12.41
C GLU A 35 -12.13 -11.01 -11.51
N ALA A 36 -12.05 -11.30 -10.22
CA ALA A 36 -13.04 -10.82 -9.24
C ALA A 36 -13.07 -9.29 -9.15
N PHE A 37 -11.92 -8.61 -9.26
CA PHE A 37 -11.88 -7.15 -9.28
C PHE A 37 -12.67 -6.59 -10.46
N LEU A 38 -12.45 -7.09 -11.67
CA LEU A 38 -13.13 -6.60 -12.87
C LEU A 38 -14.66 -6.81 -12.79
N GLU A 39 -15.11 -7.96 -12.30
CA GLU A 39 -16.55 -8.22 -12.08
C GLU A 39 -17.16 -7.25 -11.07
N LEU A 40 -16.51 -7.07 -9.93
CA LEU A 40 -16.98 -6.20 -8.86
C LEU A 40 -16.95 -4.71 -9.22
N ASP A 41 -15.94 -4.28 -9.97
CA ASP A 41 -15.83 -2.89 -10.42
C ASP A 41 -16.91 -2.55 -11.44
N GLN A 42 -17.26 -3.50 -12.33
CA GLN A 42 -18.37 -3.34 -13.27
C GLN A 42 -19.74 -3.28 -12.57
N GLU A 43 -19.93 -4.03 -11.49
CA GLU A 43 -21.23 -4.15 -10.82
C GLU A 43 -21.40 -3.10 -9.70
N PHE A 44 -20.34 -2.78 -8.95
CA PHE A 44 -20.38 -1.95 -7.74
C PHE A 44 -19.34 -0.82 -7.71
N GLY A 45 -18.56 -0.65 -8.78
CA GLY A 45 -17.53 0.37 -8.88
C GLY A 45 -18.08 1.78 -9.10
N TYR A 46 -17.19 2.73 -9.27
CA TYR A 46 -17.55 4.15 -9.44
C TYR A 46 -18.54 4.41 -10.56
N ASP A 47 -18.39 3.75 -11.71
CA ASP A 47 -19.25 3.96 -12.87
C ASP A 47 -20.67 3.39 -12.69
N ALA A 48 -20.80 2.30 -11.93
CA ALA A 48 -22.07 1.68 -11.59
C ALA A 48 -22.79 2.36 -10.41
N ALA A 49 -22.06 3.14 -9.60
CA ALA A 49 -22.57 3.78 -8.41
C ALA A 49 -23.54 4.92 -8.74
N SER A 50 -24.59 5.07 -7.93
CA SER A 50 -25.51 6.22 -7.98
C SER A 50 -24.80 7.52 -7.58
N GLN A 51 -25.43 8.68 -7.86
CA GLN A 51 -24.84 9.96 -7.50
C GLN A 51 -24.66 10.10 -5.97
N GLU A 52 -25.61 9.60 -5.18
CA GLU A 52 -25.53 9.59 -3.71
C GLU A 52 -24.36 8.74 -3.22
N GLU A 53 -24.19 7.54 -3.79
CA GLU A 53 -23.08 6.63 -3.45
C GLU A 53 -21.69 7.21 -3.83
N ARG A 54 -21.63 8.00 -4.91
CA ARG A 54 -20.39 8.70 -5.29
C ARG A 54 -20.05 9.85 -4.35
N GLU A 55 -21.06 10.61 -3.92
CA GLU A 55 -20.91 11.71 -2.96
C GLU A 55 -20.52 11.20 -1.57
N GLU A 56 -21.04 10.05 -1.16
CA GLU A 56 -20.72 9.38 0.11
C GLU A 56 -19.49 8.47 0.04
N GLU A 57 -18.88 8.33 -1.14
CA GLU A 57 -17.76 7.39 -1.39
C GLU A 57 -18.07 5.95 -0.95
N SER A 58 -19.35 5.54 -1.07
CA SER A 58 -19.84 4.23 -0.59
C SER A 58 -19.81 3.13 -1.66
N TYR A 59 -19.21 3.37 -2.81
CA TYR A 59 -19.01 2.41 -3.89
C TYR A 59 -17.82 1.47 -3.65
N PHE A 60 -17.75 0.38 -4.41
CA PHE A 60 -16.64 -0.57 -4.32
C PHE A 60 -15.32 0.06 -4.77
N GLN A 61 -14.29 -0.11 -3.95
CA GLN A 61 -12.93 0.35 -4.24
C GLN A 61 -11.92 -0.72 -3.82
N ALA A 62 -11.05 -1.07 -4.74
CA ALA A 62 -9.89 -1.91 -4.47
C ALA A 62 -8.66 -1.39 -5.22
N SER A 63 -7.49 -1.57 -4.65
CA SER A 63 -6.24 -1.06 -5.22
C SER A 63 -5.09 -2.03 -4.98
N MET A 64 -3.98 -1.82 -5.69
CA MET A 64 -2.76 -2.63 -5.60
C MET A 64 -1.55 -1.79 -5.21
N GLY A 65 -0.48 -2.46 -4.84
CA GLY A 65 0.81 -1.83 -4.55
C GLY A 65 0.93 -1.27 -3.14
N GLY A 66 2.01 -0.54 -2.91
CA GLY A 66 2.29 0.09 -1.62
C GLY A 66 1.31 1.21 -1.28
N GLU A 67 0.73 1.86 -2.28
CA GLU A 67 -0.26 2.92 -2.11
C GLU A 67 -1.56 2.37 -1.50
N ALA A 68 -2.06 1.25 -2.00
CA ALA A 68 -3.22 0.57 -1.41
C ALA A 68 -3.05 0.25 0.08
N ILE A 69 -1.84 -0.18 0.48
CA ILE A 69 -1.54 -0.45 1.88
C ILE A 69 -1.48 0.86 2.68
N LYS A 70 -0.94 1.94 2.11
CA LYS A 70 -0.89 3.24 2.74
C LYS A 70 -2.29 3.79 3.01
N ASP A 71 -3.18 3.73 2.02
CA ASP A 71 -4.56 4.19 2.12
C ASP A 71 -5.33 3.35 3.15
N ALA A 72 -5.17 2.03 3.10
CA ALA A 72 -5.73 1.12 4.10
C ALA A 72 -5.27 1.44 5.54
N LEU A 73 -4.03 1.87 5.73
CA LEU A 73 -3.50 2.28 7.03
C LEU A 73 -3.99 3.67 7.46
N ALA A 74 -4.19 4.58 6.51
CA ALA A 74 -4.71 5.93 6.78
C ALA A 74 -6.16 5.91 7.27
N GLU A 75 -6.98 5.02 6.71
CA GLU A 75 -8.40 4.88 7.04
C GLU A 75 -8.68 3.96 8.24
N MET A 76 -7.66 3.37 8.83
CA MET A 76 -7.82 2.42 9.93
C MET A 76 -8.16 3.12 11.24
N ASP A 77 -9.28 2.73 11.87
CA ASP A 77 -9.60 3.17 13.25
C ASP A 77 -8.76 2.36 14.26
N LEU A 78 -7.76 3.06 14.83
CA LEU A 78 -6.87 2.48 15.82
C LEU A 78 -7.55 2.22 17.16
N LEU A 79 -8.59 2.98 17.52
CA LEU A 79 -9.30 2.81 18.78
C LEU A 79 -10.18 1.58 18.75
N GLU A 80 -10.92 1.40 17.68
CA GLU A 80 -11.75 0.21 17.45
C GLU A 80 -10.88 -1.05 17.41
N LEU A 81 -9.82 -1.03 16.59
CA LEU A 81 -8.88 -2.15 16.50
C LEU A 81 -8.23 -2.50 17.83
N LYS A 82 -7.91 -1.52 18.67
CA LYS A 82 -7.39 -1.73 20.01
C LYS A 82 -8.39 -2.48 20.88
N GLN A 83 -9.66 -2.06 20.89
CA GLN A 83 -10.73 -2.69 21.66
C GLN A 83 -10.97 -4.13 21.20
N GLU A 84 -11.01 -4.37 19.90
CA GLU A 84 -11.12 -5.72 19.33
C GLU A 84 -9.99 -6.64 19.81
N LEU A 85 -8.73 -6.17 19.71
CA LEU A 85 -7.57 -6.95 20.12
C LEU A 85 -7.53 -7.21 21.64
N GLU A 86 -7.97 -6.26 22.47
CA GLU A 86 -8.12 -6.43 23.91
C GLU A 86 -9.18 -7.50 24.21
N THR A 87 -10.31 -7.46 23.52
CA THR A 87 -11.38 -8.46 23.66
C THR A 87 -10.91 -9.86 23.24
N ILE A 88 -10.23 -9.97 22.09
CA ILE A 88 -9.68 -11.23 21.59
C ILE A 88 -8.65 -11.79 22.60
N SER A 89 -7.77 -10.95 23.12
CA SER A 89 -6.72 -11.38 24.06
C SER A 89 -7.27 -11.91 25.40
N SER A 90 -8.44 -11.38 25.83
CA SER A 90 -9.09 -11.78 27.08
C SER A 90 -10.01 -12.99 26.91
N THR A 91 -10.68 -13.14 25.78
CA THR A 91 -11.70 -14.18 25.54
C THR A 91 -11.15 -15.46 24.92
N THR A 92 -10.05 -15.37 24.17
CA THR A 92 -9.52 -16.51 23.40
C THR A 92 -8.87 -17.55 24.31
N LYS A 93 -9.31 -18.82 24.19
CA LYS A 93 -8.72 -19.99 24.91
C LYS A 93 -7.42 -20.49 24.26
N SER A 94 -7.16 -20.16 22.98
CA SER A 94 -5.94 -20.57 22.25
C SER A 94 -4.75 -19.70 22.66
N LYS A 95 -3.71 -20.32 23.21
CA LYS A 95 -2.48 -19.66 23.64
C LYS A 95 -1.82 -18.90 22.46
N GLN A 96 -1.72 -19.53 21.29
CA GLN A 96 -1.10 -18.93 20.10
C GLN A 96 -1.87 -17.69 19.61
N LYS A 97 -3.20 -17.78 19.49
CA LYS A 97 -4.03 -16.64 19.08
C LYS A 97 -3.92 -15.47 20.07
N ARG A 98 -3.83 -15.79 21.38
CA ARG A 98 -3.65 -14.78 22.41
C ARG A 98 -2.29 -14.07 22.28
N GLU A 99 -1.21 -14.82 22.09
CA GLU A 99 0.13 -14.25 21.91
C GLU A 99 0.21 -13.35 20.66
N ASP A 100 -0.39 -13.78 19.56
CA ASP A 100 -0.46 -12.99 18.34
C ASP A 100 -1.31 -11.71 18.51
N ALA A 101 -2.43 -11.81 19.21
CA ALA A 101 -3.24 -10.65 19.55
C ALA A 101 -2.48 -9.66 20.45
N LEU A 102 -1.74 -10.14 21.44
CA LEU A 102 -0.93 -9.30 22.34
C LEU A 102 0.23 -8.60 21.60
N LYS A 103 0.90 -9.29 20.65
CA LYS A 103 1.95 -8.68 19.83
C LYS A 103 1.39 -7.54 18.99
N ARG A 104 0.23 -7.76 18.34
CA ARG A 104 -0.45 -6.73 17.54
C ARG A 104 -0.94 -5.57 18.41
N LEU A 105 -1.54 -5.89 19.57
CA LEU A 105 -2.04 -4.91 20.52
C LEU A 105 -0.94 -3.94 20.98
N LYS A 106 0.29 -4.45 21.19
CA LYS A 106 1.42 -3.62 21.54
C LYS A 106 1.68 -2.56 20.48
N VAL A 107 1.78 -2.96 19.21
CA VAL A 107 2.02 -2.03 18.10
C VAL A 107 0.87 -1.02 17.94
N VAL A 108 -0.38 -1.47 18.03
CA VAL A 108 -1.56 -0.60 17.91
C VAL A 108 -1.62 0.40 19.06
N LYS A 109 -1.26 -0.01 20.30
CA LYS A 109 -1.19 0.90 21.45
C LYS A 109 -0.14 1.98 21.25
N ASP A 110 1.04 1.63 20.73
CA ASP A 110 2.11 2.59 20.49
C ASP A 110 1.67 3.67 19.48
N PHE A 111 0.98 3.28 18.38
CA PHE A 111 0.41 4.24 17.43
C PHE A 111 -0.77 5.04 18.01
N ALA A 112 -1.63 4.43 18.81
CA ALA A 112 -2.80 5.11 19.38
C ALA A 112 -2.42 6.12 20.49
N GLN A 113 -1.28 5.92 21.18
CA GLN A 113 -0.80 6.81 22.23
C GLN A 113 -0.03 8.00 21.68
N ASP A 114 0.71 7.81 20.61
CA ASP A 114 1.54 8.84 20.00
C ASP A 114 0.79 9.54 18.86
N ARG A 115 0.25 10.73 19.17
CA ARG A 115 -0.45 11.56 18.17
C ARG A 115 0.42 12.03 17.02
N ASN A 116 1.74 11.97 17.18
CA ASN A 116 2.68 12.42 16.15
C ASN A 116 3.03 11.32 15.15
N ASN A 117 2.76 10.05 15.47
CA ASN A 117 3.04 8.91 14.59
C ASN A 117 1.76 8.40 13.95
N LYS A 118 1.70 8.51 12.62
CA LYS A 118 0.58 7.99 11.85
C LYS A 118 0.90 6.60 11.28
N PRO A 119 -0.05 5.65 11.28
CA PRO A 119 0.16 4.31 10.72
C PRO A 119 0.59 4.32 9.24
N GLU A 120 0.05 5.26 8.45
CA GLU A 120 0.38 5.44 7.03
C GLU A 120 1.86 5.71 6.75
N TRP A 121 2.60 6.23 7.76
CA TRP A 121 4.05 6.48 7.64
C TRP A 121 4.91 5.23 7.66
N MET A 122 4.32 4.05 7.90
CA MET A 122 5.00 2.77 7.67
C MET A 122 5.34 2.57 6.18
N ILE A 123 4.63 3.27 5.29
CA ILE A 123 4.93 3.32 3.86
C ILE A 123 5.69 4.63 3.57
N VAL A 124 6.94 4.49 3.19
CA VAL A 124 7.83 5.62 2.93
C VAL A 124 7.54 6.19 1.54
N SER A 125 6.90 7.37 1.48
CA SER A 125 6.64 8.09 0.23
C SER A 125 7.82 8.99 -0.18
N ILE A 126 8.52 9.57 0.80
CA ILE A 126 9.69 10.41 0.58
C ILE A 126 10.86 9.80 1.34
N LEU A 127 11.86 9.32 0.60
CA LEU A 127 13.05 8.73 1.19
C LEU A 127 14.06 9.81 1.53
N PRO A 128 14.46 9.99 2.81
CA PRO A 128 15.55 10.89 3.17
C PRO A 128 16.87 10.33 2.66
N VAL A 129 17.64 11.15 1.98
CA VAL A 129 18.95 10.78 1.42
C VAL A 129 20.05 11.37 2.28
N MET A 130 20.94 10.52 2.78
CA MET A 130 22.10 10.94 3.55
C MET A 130 23.04 11.80 2.70
N PRO A 131 23.58 12.91 3.24
CA PRO A 131 24.56 13.74 2.53
C PRO A 131 25.77 12.93 2.00
N PRO A 132 26.32 13.28 0.80
CA PRO A 132 27.43 12.56 0.20
C PRO A 132 28.68 12.50 1.09
N GLU A 133 28.92 13.50 1.92
CA GLU A 133 30.04 13.58 2.86
C GLU A 133 30.02 12.45 3.89
N LEU A 134 28.84 11.94 4.26
CA LEU A 134 28.68 10.83 5.20
C LEU A 134 28.78 9.45 4.54
N ARG A 135 28.82 9.40 3.19
CA ARG A 135 28.95 8.17 2.39
C ARG A 135 29.98 8.34 1.26
N PRO A 136 31.21 8.77 1.56
CA PRO A 136 32.17 9.14 0.54
C PRO A 136 32.65 7.94 -0.28
N LEU A 137 33.13 8.23 -1.49
CA LEU A 137 33.92 7.32 -2.31
C LEU A 137 35.39 7.51 -1.92
N VAL A 138 35.97 6.50 -1.31
CA VAL A 138 37.39 6.54 -0.86
C VAL A 138 38.27 5.90 -1.91
N PRO A 139 39.23 6.64 -2.49
CA PRO A 139 40.18 6.06 -3.44
C PRO A 139 41.12 5.09 -2.71
N LEU A 140 41.29 3.92 -3.30
CA LEU A 140 42.25 2.89 -2.88
C LEU A 140 43.46 2.85 -3.82
N GLU A 141 44.55 2.26 -3.37
CA GLU A 141 45.72 2.01 -4.22
C GLU A 141 45.34 1.16 -5.44
N GLY A 142 45.87 1.50 -6.61
CA GLY A 142 45.56 0.81 -7.87
C GLY A 142 44.32 1.30 -8.62
N GLY A 143 43.86 2.53 -8.35
CA GLY A 143 42.74 3.16 -9.10
C GLY A 143 41.36 2.60 -8.78
N ARG A 144 41.22 1.83 -7.70
CA ARG A 144 39.94 1.32 -7.20
C ARG A 144 39.35 2.30 -6.20
N PHE A 145 38.01 2.27 -6.08
CA PHE A 145 37.29 3.04 -5.07
C PHE A 145 36.57 2.11 -4.11
N ALA A 146 36.66 2.39 -2.82
CA ALA A 146 35.79 1.80 -1.83
C ALA A 146 34.55 2.70 -1.70
N ALA A 147 33.37 2.14 -1.88
CA ALA A 147 32.10 2.82 -1.74
C ALA A 147 31.34 2.23 -0.56
N SER A 148 30.57 3.08 0.12
CA SER A 148 29.57 2.59 1.06
C SER A 148 28.46 1.83 0.31
N ASP A 149 27.99 0.71 0.85
CA ASP A 149 26.86 -0.06 0.31
C ASP A 149 25.60 0.80 0.16
N LEU A 150 25.46 1.85 0.98
CA LEU A 150 24.37 2.83 0.88
C LEU A 150 24.34 3.51 -0.50
N ASN A 151 25.49 3.78 -1.11
CA ASN A 151 25.54 4.38 -2.44
C ASN A 151 24.90 3.47 -3.51
N ASP A 152 25.11 2.16 -3.42
CA ASP A 152 24.49 1.21 -4.34
C ASP A 152 22.98 1.08 -4.11
N LEU A 153 22.54 1.07 -2.86
CA LEU A 153 21.11 1.03 -2.50
C LEU A 153 20.39 2.28 -3.01
N TYR A 154 20.91 3.48 -2.77
CA TYR A 154 20.32 4.71 -3.31
C TYR A 154 20.29 4.74 -4.82
N ARG A 155 21.37 4.31 -5.47
CA ARG A 155 21.45 4.23 -6.92
C ARG A 155 20.35 3.33 -7.49
N ARG A 156 20.10 2.17 -6.89
CA ARG A 156 19.04 1.23 -7.33
C ARG A 156 17.65 1.86 -7.19
N ILE A 157 17.37 2.53 -6.09
CA ILE A 157 16.09 3.21 -5.87
C ILE A 157 15.90 4.33 -6.90
N ILE A 158 16.90 5.18 -7.10
CA ILE A 158 16.83 6.29 -8.06
C ILE A 158 16.62 5.78 -9.50
N ILE A 159 17.37 4.75 -9.92
CA ILE A 159 17.22 4.18 -11.27
C ILE A 159 15.81 3.61 -11.47
N ARG A 160 15.29 2.86 -10.48
CA ARG A 160 13.94 2.29 -10.56
C ARG A 160 12.87 3.37 -10.61
N ASN A 161 13.00 4.40 -9.78
CA ASN A 161 12.07 5.52 -9.74
C ASN A 161 12.06 6.30 -11.07
N ASN A 162 13.23 6.58 -11.65
CA ASN A 162 13.34 7.24 -12.94
C ASN A 162 12.73 6.40 -14.07
N ARG A 163 12.93 5.07 -14.04
CA ARG A 163 12.32 4.15 -15.01
C ARG A 163 10.80 4.15 -14.88
N LEU A 164 10.27 4.09 -13.65
CA LEU A 164 8.82 4.17 -13.41
C LEU A 164 8.25 5.48 -13.96
N LYS A 165 8.89 6.61 -13.67
CA LYS A 165 8.47 7.92 -14.18
C LYS A 165 8.42 7.95 -15.72
N GLN A 166 9.44 7.44 -16.39
CA GLN A 166 9.45 7.34 -17.84
C GLN A 166 8.30 6.47 -18.39
N LEU A 167 8.00 5.34 -17.74
CA LEU A 167 6.88 4.48 -18.13
C LEU A 167 5.53 5.19 -17.93
N MET A 168 5.34 5.89 -16.83
CA MET A 168 4.12 6.67 -16.59
C MET A 168 3.95 7.79 -17.62
N ASP A 169 5.03 8.48 -17.99
CA ASP A 169 5.00 9.52 -19.02
C ASP A 169 4.59 8.93 -20.39
N ILE A 170 5.10 7.75 -20.75
CA ILE A 170 4.74 7.04 -21.98
C ILE A 170 3.27 6.61 -21.96
N LEU A 171 2.79 6.03 -20.86
CA LEU A 171 1.39 5.61 -20.72
C LEU A 171 0.43 6.80 -20.79
N SER A 172 0.76 7.92 -20.17
CA SER A 172 -0.05 9.13 -20.27
C SER A 172 -0.18 9.65 -21.71
N LEU A 173 0.88 9.55 -22.52
CA LEU A 173 0.87 9.92 -23.94
C LEU A 173 -0.01 8.97 -24.77
N ILE A 174 -0.02 7.67 -24.46
CA ILE A 174 -0.87 6.69 -25.15
C ILE A 174 -2.35 6.97 -24.86
N HIS A 175 -2.72 7.25 -23.61
CA HIS A 175 -4.10 7.60 -23.25
C HIS A 175 -4.59 8.92 -23.88
N ILE A 176 -3.72 9.87 -24.16
CA ILE A 176 -4.08 11.12 -24.86
C ILE A 176 -4.30 10.86 -26.36
N SER A 177 -3.65 9.87 -26.95
CA SER A 177 -3.74 9.58 -28.40
C SER A 177 -4.88 8.61 -28.78
N GLU A 178 -5.47 7.87 -27.86
CA GLU A 178 -6.56 6.92 -28.13
C GLU A 178 -7.98 7.48 -28.24
N PRO A 179 -8.39 8.61 -27.62
CA PRO A 179 -9.77 9.07 -27.69
C PRO A 179 -10.24 9.47 -29.10
N THR A 180 -9.35 9.61 -30.07
CA THR A 180 -9.70 10.08 -31.42
C THR A 180 -10.10 8.93 -32.37
N ARG A 181 -9.97 7.66 -31.98
CA ARG A 181 -10.27 6.51 -32.86
C ARG A 181 -11.67 5.90 -32.70
N LEU A 182 -12.40 6.24 -31.64
CA LEU A 182 -13.76 5.71 -31.36
C LEU A 182 -14.90 6.61 -31.85
N GLY A 183 -14.61 7.72 -32.51
CA GLY A 183 -15.60 8.65 -33.01
C GLY A 183 -15.83 8.63 -34.52
N ALA A 184 -15.34 7.63 -35.26
CA ALA A 184 -15.48 7.52 -36.72
C ALA A 184 -15.95 6.10 -37.15
N ILE A 185 -17.17 5.74 -36.78
CA ILE A 185 -18.04 4.81 -37.53
C ILE A 185 -19.48 5.30 -37.40
#